data_f69b08255b25dc88aff233e2ab1a3b26
#
_entry.id   f69b08255b25dc88aff233e2ab1a3b26
#
_cell.length_a   1.000
_cell.length_b   1.000
_cell.length_c   1.000
_cell.angle_alpha   90.00
_cell.angle_beta   90.00
_cell.angle_gamma   90.00
#
_symmetry.space_group_name_H-M   'P 1'
#
loop_
_entity.id
_entity.type
_entity.pdbx_description
1 polymer ?
#
loop_
_entity_poly.entity_id
_entity_poly.type
_entity_poly.pdbx_seq_one_letter_code
_entity_poly.pdbx_strand_id
1 'polypeptide(L)'
;MPKVHKGVTTELIGIDGNSYAPFYNNLDLKRMIQINSGLDGDPDIDYNWSTVTDYLDLFDKKVAVNIAYVVGNSPLRVGAMGWSANKANSKELDTQKGLLREAMQEGAFGMSTGLDYPPGNYADTD
;
A
#
# COMPACT_ATOMS: atom_id res chain seq x y z
N MET A 1 -2.23 -25.08 4.78
CA MET A 1 -2.54 -23.75 4.22
C MET A 1 -3.87 -23.81 3.47
N PRO A 2 -4.95 -23.20 3.99
CA PRO A 2 -6.31 -23.38 3.43
C PRO A 2 -6.44 -22.95 1.97
N LYS A 3 -5.77 -21.87 1.56
CA LYS A 3 -5.88 -21.30 0.21
C LYS A 3 -5.27 -22.23 -0.87
N VAL A 4 -4.08 -22.78 -0.60
CA VAL A 4 -3.41 -23.72 -1.52
C VAL A 4 -4.26 -24.97 -1.74
N HIS A 5 -4.89 -25.50 -0.69
CA HIS A 5 -5.80 -26.66 -0.78
C HIS A 5 -7.05 -26.39 -1.62
N LYS A 6 -7.39 -25.13 -1.85
CA LYS A 6 -8.49 -24.70 -2.73
C LYS A 6 -8.04 -24.37 -4.16
N GLY A 7 -6.76 -24.62 -4.49
CA GLY A 7 -6.21 -24.34 -5.81
C GLY A 7 -5.83 -22.87 -6.05
N VAL A 8 -5.76 -22.05 -5.01
CA VAL A 8 -5.28 -20.66 -5.14
C VAL A 8 -3.77 -20.68 -5.33
N THR A 9 -3.30 -20.16 -6.46
CA THR A 9 -1.89 -20.09 -6.82
C THR A 9 -1.33 -18.67 -6.80
N THR A 10 -2.20 -17.67 -6.79
CA THR A 10 -1.83 -16.25 -6.78
C THR A 10 -2.81 -15.45 -5.92
N GLU A 11 -2.30 -14.54 -5.13
CA GLU A 11 -3.09 -13.58 -4.34
C GLU A 11 -2.77 -12.16 -4.79
N LEU A 12 -3.81 -11.36 -4.97
CA LEU A 12 -3.70 -9.92 -5.17
C LEU A 12 -3.85 -9.23 -3.82
N ILE A 13 -2.81 -8.48 -3.42
CA ILE A 13 -2.78 -7.72 -2.16
C ILE A 13 -2.69 -6.21 -2.42
N GLY A 14 -2.97 -5.40 -1.40
CA GLY A 14 -2.99 -3.93 -1.51
C GLY A 14 -4.32 -3.39 -2.04
N ILE A 15 -5.39 -4.16 -1.97
CA ILE A 15 -6.74 -3.78 -2.40
C ILE A 15 -7.36 -2.74 -1.47
N ASP A 16 -8.47 -2.14 -1.91
CA ASP A 16 -9.31 -1.22 -1.13
C ASP A 16 -8.59 0.06 -0.67
N GLY A 17 -7.65 0.54 -1.47
CA GLY A 17 -6.94 1.79 -1.20
C GLY A 17 -5.93 1.76 -0.06
N ASN A 18 -5.87 0.67 0.70
CA ASN A 18 -4.91 0.46 1.78
C ASN A 18 -3.84 -0.53 1.37
N SER A 19 -2.60 -0.09 1.45
CA SER A 19 -1.46 -0.94 1.21
C SER A 19 -0.26 -0.47 2.03
N TYR A 20 0.76 -1.31 2.15
CA TYR A 20 1.87 -1.09 3.07
C TYR A 20 3.17 -0.67 2.38
N ALA A 21 3.12 -0.32 1.09
CA ALA A 21 4.20 0.27 0.32
C ALA A 21 3.64 1.17 -0.81
N PRO A 22 4.37 2.22 -1.23
CA PRO A 22 5.63 2.70 -0.64
C PRO A 22 5.41 3.56 0.60
N PHE A 23 6.33 3.50 1.56
CA PHE A 23 6.39 4.40 2.70
C PHE A 23 7.85 4.79 2.99
N TYR A 24 8.24 5.98 2.58
CA TYR A 24 9.61 6.48 2.78
C TYR A 24 9.88 7.01 4.21
N ASN A 25 8.81 7.11 5.02
CA ASN A 25 8.89 7.44 6.45
C ASN A 25 8.33 6.27 7.26
N ASN A 26 9.18 5.66 8.08
CA ASN A 26 8.80 4.51 8.91
C ASN A 26 7.69 4.84 9.93
N LEU A 27 7.59 6.08 10.41
CA LEU A 27 6.49 6.48 11.30
C LEU A 27 5.14 6.45 10.58
N ASP A 28 5.11 6.82 9.32
CA ASP A 28 3.89 6.78 8.50
C ASP A 28 3.47 5.33 8.21
N LEU A 29 4.43 4.45 7.92
CA LEU A 29 4.18 3.02 7.77
C LEU A 29 3.59 2.43 9.06
N LYS A 30 4.21 2.68 10.21
CA LYS A 30 3.71 2.20 11.51
C LYS A 30 2.31 2.71 11.82
N ARG A 31 2.04 3.98 11.50
CA ARG A 31 0.70 4.56 11.66
C ARG A 31 -0.33 3.88 10.77
N MET A 32 0.01 3.57 9.51
CA MET A 32 -0.87 2.83 8.61
C MET A 32 -1.18 1.44 9.15
N ILE A 33 -0.17 0.71 9.63
CA ILE A 33 -0.34 -0.61 10.25
C ILE A 33 -1.25 -0.52 11.48
N GLN A 34 -1.03 0.47 12.35
CA GLN A 34 -1.84 0.67 13.54
C GLN A 34 -3.32 0.95 13.21
N ILE A 35 -3.58 1.76 12.18
CA ILE A 35 -4.96 2.04 11.73
C ILE A 35 -5.66 0.74 11.26
N ASN A 36 -4.94 -0.13 10.59
CA ASN A 36 -5.47 -1.37 10.03
C ASN A 36 -5.34 -2.58 10.97
N SER A 37 -4.77 -2.41 12.17
CA SER A 37 -4.48 -3.53 13.08
C SER A 37 -5.72 -4.32 13.52
N GLY A 38 -6.88 -3.69 13.55
CA GLY A 38 -8.15 -4.36 13.85
C GLY A 38 -8.60 -5.33 12.74
N LEU A 39 -8.13 -5.15 11.51
CA LEU A 39 -8.46 -6.00 10.36
C LEU A 39 -7.32 -6.98 10.05
N ASP A 40 -6.09 -6.47 9.96
CA ASP A 40 -4.92 -7.22 9.49
C ASP A 40 -4.10 -7.83 10.63
N GLY A 41 -4.40 -7.45 11.87
CA GLY A 41 -3.60 -7.79 13.04
C GLY A 41 -2.39 -6.89 13.21
N ASP A 42 -1.62 -7.16 14.25
CA ASP A 42 -0.38 -6.44 14.57
C ASP A 42 0.72 -7.49 14.85
N PRO A 43 1.28 -8.10 13.82
CA PRO A 43 2.31 -9.11 13.98
C PRO A 43 3.62 -8.49 14.45
N ASP A 44 4.34 -9.22 15.31
CA ASP A 44 5.68 -8.84 15.78
C ASP A 44 6.72 -9.12 14.67
N ILE A 45 6.81 -8.19 13.73
CA ILE A 45 7.77 -8.24 12.61
C ILE A 45 8.50 -6.91 12.49
N ASP A 46 9.67 -6.93 11.87
CA ASP A 46 10.42 -5.72 11.55
C ASP A 46 9.80 -5.01 10.36
N TYR A 47 9.24 -3.84 10.60
CA TYR A 47 8.68 -2.95 9.57
C TYR A 47 9.80 -2.06 9.00
N ASN A 48 10.67 -2.62 8.16
CA ASN A 48 11.90 -1.99 7.68
C ASN A 48 11.98 -1.79 6.15
N TRP A 49 10.86 -1.90 5.46
CA TRP A 49 10.79 -1.62 4.01
C TRP A 49 10.34 -0.19 3.74
N SER A 50 10.68 0.33 2.57
CA SER A 50 10.28 1.66 2.10
C SER A 50 9.66 1.63 0.71
N THR A 51 10.21 0.86 -0.20
CA THR A 51 9.80 0.75 -1.60
C THR A 51 8.84 -0.42 -1.81
N VAL A 52 8.23 -0.48 -3.00
CA VAL A 52 7.42 -1.63 -3.40
C VAL A 52 8.32 -2.85 -3.59
N THR A 53 9.52 -2.68 -4.15
CA THR A 53 10.50 -3.77 -4.29
C THR A 53 10.84 -4.37 -2.93
N ASP A 54 11.23 -3.55 -1.94
CA ASP A 54 11.56 -4.03 -0.59
C ASP A 54 10.39 -4.83 0.01
N TYR A 55 9.17 -4.33 -0.18
CA TYR A 55 7.98 -4.98 0.33
C TYR A 55 7.70 -6.33 -0.35
N LEU A 56 7.84 -6.40 -1.67
CA LEU A 56 7.63 -7.65 -2.42
C LEU A 56 8.71 -8.70 -2.10
N ASP A 57 9.94 -8.30 -1.85
CA ASP A 57 11.05 -9.18 -1.46
C ASP A 57 10.79 -9.90 -0.12
N LEU A 58 9.90 -9.36 0.72
CA LEU A 58 9.49 -10.04 1.96
C LEU A 58 8.76 -11.37 1.69
N PHE A 59 8.11 -11.49 0.53
CA PHE A 59 7.33 -12.68 0.16
C PHE A 59 8.15 -13.68 -0.65
N ASP A 60 9.26 -13.26 -1.28
CA ASP A 60 10.03 -14.12 -2.18
C ASP A 60 10.52 -15.38 -1.47
N LYS A 61 10.13 -16.55 -1.99
CA LYS A 61 10.44 -17.89 -1.45
C LYS A 61 9.99 -18.14 0.00
N LYS A 62 9.17 -17.26 0.56
CA LYS A 62 8.69 -17.38 1.96
C LYS A 62 7.20 -17.70 2.05
N VAL A 63 6.47 -17.55 0.96
CA VAL A 63 5.04 -17.85 0.88
C VAL A 63 4.75 -18.91 -0.18
N ALA A 64 3.65 -19.62 -0.02
CA ALA A 64 3.32 -20.77 -0.86
C ALA A 64 2.55 -20.41 -2.14
N VAL A 65 2.15 -19.15 -2.29
CA VAL A 65 1.42 -18.64 -3.45
C VAL A 65 2.19 -17.47 -4.05
N ASN A 66 1.96 -17.18 -5.33
CA ASN A 66 2.48 -15.96 -5.93
C ASN A 66 1.75 -14.75 -5.36
N ILE A 67 2.45 -13.65 -5.21
CA ILE A 67 1.88 -12.38 -4.77
C ILE A 67 1.86 -11.41 -5.96
N ALA A 68 0.70 -10.87 -6.26
CA ALA A 68 0.51 -9.70 -7.10
C ALA A 68 0.12 -8.52 -6.20
N TYR A 69 0.64 -7.35 -6.49
CA TYR A 69 0.47 -6.18 -5.65
C TYR A 69 -0.14 -5.00 -6.42
N VAL A 70 -1.10 -4.32 -5.80
CA VAL A 70 -1.60 -3.02 -6.26
C VAL A 70 -1.37 -1.99 -5.16
N VAL A 71 -1.02 -0.78 -5.54
CA VAL A 71 -0.74 0.31 -4.60
C VAL A 71 -2.05 0.99 -4.22
N GLY A 72 -2.30 1.13 -2.93
CA GLY A 72 -3.43 1.91 -2.44
C GLY A 72 -3.27 3.41 -2.68
N ASN A 73 -4.37 4.13 -2.85
CA ASN A 73 -4.34 5.60 -2.91
C ASN A 73 -3.85 6.22 -1.58
N SER A 74 -4.04 5.54 -0.45
CA SER A 74 -3.60 6.02 0.87
C SER A 74 -2.09 6.22 0.99
N PRO A 75 -1.20 5.25 0.72
CA PRO A 75 0.24 5.48 0.76
C PRO A 75 0.74 6.51 -0.25
N LEU A 76 0.13 6.60 -1.44
CA LEU A 76 0.49 7.63 -2.43
C LEU A 76 0.17 9.03 -1.89
N ARG A 77 -0.99 9.18 -1.27
CA ARG A 77 -1.41 10.42 -0.64
C ARG A 77 -0.52 10.79 0.54
N VAL A 78 -0.24 9.85 1.44
CA VAL A 78 0.65 10.08 2.58
C VAL A 78 2.05 10.47 2.11
N GLY A 79 2.58 9.82 1.10
CA GLY A 79 3.88 10.15 0.52
C GLY A 79 3.96 11.56 -0.08
N ALA A 80 2.86 12.08 -0.62
CA ALA A 80 2.82 13.39 -1.27
C ALA A 80 2.50 14.54 -0.31
N MET A 81 1.62 14.32 0.67
CA MET A 81 1.08 15.39 1.50
C MET A 81 0.87 15.02 2.98
N GLY A 82 1.41 13.89 3.40
CA GLY A 82 1.22 13.37 4.76
C GLY A 82 -0.23 13.01 5.06
N TRP A 83 -0.59 13.10 6.31
CA TRP A 83 -1.92 12.76 6.82
C TRP A 83 -2.92 13.92 6.75
N SER A 84 -2.67 14.90 5.88
CA SER A 84 -3.54 16.06 5.70
C SER A 84 -4.92 15.66 5.19
N ALA A 85 -5.97 16.26 5.76
CA ALA A 85 -7.34 16.11 5.29
C ALA A 85 -7.70 17.07 4.13
N ASN A 86 -6.76 17.94 3.72
CA ASN A 86 -6.99 18.89 2.64
C ASN A 86 -7.05 18.18 1.28
N LYS A 87 -7.69 18.81 0.30
CA LYS A 87 -7.58 18.41 -1.09
C LYS A 87 -6.14 18.55 -1.57
N ALA A 88 -5.69 17.65 -2.41
CA ALA A 88 -4.38 17.73 -3.02
C ALA A 88 -4.34 18.90 -4.02
N ASN A 89 -3.30 19.71 -3.95
CA ASN A 89 -3.02 20.68 -5.00
C ASN A 89 -2.30 20.03 -6.20
N SER A 90 -2.13 20.77 -7.30
CA SER A 90 -1.53 20.24 -8.53
C SER A 90 -0.13 19.62 -8.31
N LYS A 91 0.70 20.24 -7.46
CA LYS A 91 2.04 19.72 -7.16
C LYS A 91 1.99 18.42 -6.38
N GLU A 92 1.07 18.33 -5.40
CA GLU A 92 0.87 17.12 -4.60
C GLU A 92 0.29 15.98 -5.46
N LEU A 93 -0.62 16.29 -6.40
CA LEU A 93 -1.11 15.33 -7.39
C LEU A 93 0.00 14.84 -8.32
N ASP A 94 0.86 15.73 -8.79
CA ASP A 94 2.01 15.34 -9.61
C ASP A 94 2.99 14.46 -8.83
N THR A 95 3.17 14.72 -7.53
CA THR A 95 3.95 13.85 -6.64
C THR A 95 3.31 12.47 -6.51
N GLN A 96 1.99 12.38 -6.27
CA GLN A 96 1.27 11.09 -6.20
C GLN A 96 1.40 10.30 -7.51
N LYS A 97 1.27 10.96 -8.66
CA LYS A 97 1.48 10.33 -9.98
C LYS A 97 2.92 9.84 -10.17
N GLY A 98 3.91 10.59 -9.65
CA GLY A 98 5.31 10.18 -9.64
C GLY A 98 5.52 8.91 -8.82
N LEU A 99 5.04 8.90 -7.58
CA LEU A 99 5.11 7.74 -6.68
C LEU A 99 4.42 6.50 -7.27
N LEU A 100 3.25 6.68 -7.89
CA LEU A 100 2.56 5.57 -8.56
C LEU A 100 3.39 5.02 -9.72
N ARG A 101 3.98 5.89 -10.55
CA ARG A 101 4.82 5.47 -11.67
C ARG A 101 6.04 4.68 -11.19
N GLU A 102 6.69 5.15 -10.14
CA GLU A 102 7.81 4.46 -9.49
C GLU A 102 7.38 3.08 -8.97
N ALA A 103 6.29 3.02 -8.21
CA ALA A 103 5.73 1.77 -7.71
C ALA A 103 5.40 0.75 -8.82
N MET A 104 4.87 1.22 -9.96
CA MET A 104 4.62 0.38 -11.14
C MET A 104 5.92 -0.16 -11.75
N GLN A 105 6.99 0.65 -11.79
CA GLN A 105 8.31 0.22 -12.25
C GLN A 105 8.95 -0.79 -11.30
N GLU A 106 8.62 -0.72 -10.02
CA GLU A 106 9.08 -1.63 -8.96
C GLU A 106 8.28 -2.94 -8.87
N GLY A 107 7.25 -3.12 -9.68
CA GLY A 107 6.52 -4.38 -9.79
C GLY A 107 5.07 -4.37 -9.33
N ALA A 108 4.50 -3.21 -8.99
CA ALA A 108 3.06 -3.11 -8.78
C ALA A 108 2.30 -3.27 -10.10
N PHE A 109 1.17 -3.97 -10.06
CA PHE A 109 0.31 -4.21 -11.23
C PHE A 109 -0.70 -3.08 -11.49
N GLY A 110 -0.87 -2.17 -10.56
CA GLY A 110 -1.84 -1.08 -10.68
C GLY A 110 -2.07 -0.35 -9.37
N MET A 111 -3.16 0.40 -9.31
CA MET A 111 -3.59 1.15 -8.13
C MET A 111 -4.96 0.68 -7.66
N SER A 112 -5.19 0.70 -6.36
CA SER A 112 -6.50 0.52 -5.75
C SER A 112 -6.95 1.80 -5.04
N THR A 113 -8.25 1.95 -4.88
CA THR A 113 -8.85 3.06 -4.13
C THR A 113 -9.78 2.53 -3.05
N GLY A 114 -9.80 3.22 -1.90
CA GLY A 114 -10.76 3.05 -0.83
C GLY A 114 -11.09 4.42 -0.27
N LEU A 115 -12.37 4.77 -0.26
CA LEU A 115 -12.83 6.13 0.05
C LEU A 115 -13.67 6.19 1.33
N ASP A 116 -13.71 5.12 2.11
CA ASP A 116 -14.52 5.03 3.33
C ASP A 116 -13.75 5.41 4.61
N TYR A 117 -12.42 5.49 4.54
CA TYR A 117 -11.56 5.73 5.71
C TYR A 117 -10.35 6.62 5.40
N PRO A 118 -9.80 7.32 6.43
CA PRO A 118 -8.60 8.14 6.28
C PRO A 118 -7.34 7.31 5.92
N PRO A 119 -6.42 7.87 5.13
CA PRO A 119 -6.50 9.18 4.48
C PRO A 119 -7.14 9.14 3.10
N GLY A 120 -7.56 7.97 2.61
CA GLY A 120 -8.14 7.77 1.28
C GLY A 120 -9.42 8.56 1.04
N ASN A 121 -10.27 8.67 2.07
CA ASN A 121 -11.55 9.40 2.00
C ASN A 121 -11.42 10.93 1.84
N TYR A 122 -10.22 11.47 1.95
CA TYR A 122 -9.96 12.89 1.67
C TYR A 122 -9.61 13.16 0.20
N ALA A 123 -9.52 12.11 -0.63
CA ALA A 123 -9.28 12.26 -2.05
C ALA A 123 -10.51 12.86 -2.75
N ASP A 124 -10.26 13.69 -3.76
CA ASP A 124 -11.27 14.21 -4.66
C ASP A 124 -11.36 13.36 -5.93
N THR A 125 -12.40 13.58 -6.71
CA THR A 125 -12.63 12.90 -8.00
C THR A 125 -11.87 13.51 -9.18
N ASP A 126 -11.24 14.67 -8.97
CA ASP A 126 -10.50 15.42 -10.01
C ASP A 126 -9.04 14.98 -10.14
#